data_d900f5c55eb0870254fb3f554fe54bf5
#
_entry.id   d900f5c55eb0870254fb3f554fe54bf5
#
_cell.length_a   1.000
_cell.length_b   1.000
_cell.length_c   1.000
_cell.angle_alpha   90.00
_cell.angle_beta   90.00
_cell.angle_gamma   90.00
#
_symmetry.space_group_name_H-M   'P 1'
#
loop_
_entity.id
_entity.type
_entity.pdbx_description
1 polymer ?
#
loop_
_entity_poly.entity_id
_entity_poly.type
_entity_poly.pdbx_seq_one_letter_code
_entity_poly.pdbx_strand_id
1 'polypeptide(L)'
;NFLGAKDIETADWSKLKRTHWTEIQKQLAAQGCCGSTQNLYLTAFKTVAKEAWTLDQLPQSSYLKIQALKGVKYERLPKGRSLTAKEAAGLLKACDDGTNQGKRDIALFALMLGCGLRRAECVRLEMKNWDCISRSFCFIGKGNKERRVFLPKKLNRIIDEWLMVRGLEDG
;
A
#
# COMPACT_ATOMS: atom_id res chain seq x y z
N ASN A 1 0.04 5.83 -28.77
CA ASN A 1 1.50 5.82 -28.92
C ASN A 1 2.00 7.24 -29.22
N PHE A 2 2.42 7.99 -28.21
CA PHE A 2 2.80 9.40 -28.34
C PHE A 2 4.23 9.64 -28.88
N LEU A 3 5.07 8.60 -28.84
CA LEU A 3 6.47 8.68 -29.29
C LEU A 3 6.73 7.88 -30.58
N GLY A 4 5.66 7.36 -31.22
CA GLY A 4 5.77 6.58 -32.45
C GLY A 4 6.41 5.19 -32.30
N ALA A 5 6.73 4.80 -31.08
CA ALA A 5 7.39 3.52 -30.78
C ALA A 5 6.38 2.38 -30.59
N LYS A 6 6.74 1.15 -30.97
CA LYS A 6 5.91 -0.04 -30.74
C LYS A 6 5.98 -0.51 -29.29
N ASP A 7 7.11 -0.28 -28.62
CA ASP A 7 7.39 -0.65 -27.25
C ASP A 7 8.20 0.44 -26.52
N ILE A 8 8.46 0.22 -25.24
CA ILE A 8 9.20 1.15 -24.38
C ILE A 8 10.69 1.22 -24.79
N GLU A 9 11.26 0.12 -25.27
CA GLU A 9 12.69 0.03 -25.59
C GLU A 9 13.03 0.81 -26.86
N THR A 10 12.09 0.91 -27.81
CA THR A 10 12.25 1.62 -29.09
C THR A 10 11.79 3.07 -29.05
N ALA A 11 11.33 3.54 -27.90
CA ALA A 11 10.82 4.90 -27.75
C ALA A 11 11.95 5.96 -27.79
N ASP A 12 11.79 6.97 -28.65
CA ASP A 12 12.69 8.12 -28.70
C ASP A 12 12.32 9.13 -27.60
N TRP A 13 12.94 8.97 -26.45
CA TRP A 13 12.68 9.81 -25.28
C TRP A 13 13.12 11.27 -25.45
N SER A 14 13.99 11.57 -26.43
CA SER A 14 14.37 12.96 -26.75
C SER A 14 13.18 13.81 -27.20
N LYS A 15 12.15 13.16 -27.71
CA LYS A 15 10.90 13.79 -28.19
C LYS A 15 9.86 13.98 -27.09
N LEU A 16 10.15 13.57 -25.85
CA LEU A 16 9.20 13.72 -24.75
C LEU A 16 8.96 15.19 -24.42
N LYS A 17 7.68 15.60 -24.45
CA LYS A 17 7.28 16.99 -24.25
C LYS A 17 6.16 17.11 -23.22
N ARG A 18 6.04 18.29 -22.61
CA ARG A 18 4.91 18.63 -21.72
C ARG A 18 3.55 18.42 -22.37
N THR A 19 3.43 18.62 -23.68
CA THR A 19 2.18 18.45 -24.45
C THR A 19 1.67 17.01 -24.42
N HIS A 20 2.55 16.02 -24.35
CA HIS A 20 2.15 14.61 -24.21
C HIS A 20 1.40 14.37 -22.91
N TRP A 21 1.80 15.04 -21.82
CA TRP A 21 1.01 14.95 -20.59
C TRP A 21 -0.40 15.50 -20.77
N THR A 22 -0.57 16.61 -21.44
CA THR A 22 -1.90 17.19 -21.68
C THR A 22 -2.81 16.22 -22.41
N GLU A 23 -2.28 15.49 -23.37
CA GLU A 23 -3.05 14.49 -24.10
C GLU A 23 -3.37 13.26 -23.26
N ILE A 24 -2.38 12.74 -22.51
CA ILE A 24 -2.60 11.65 -21.54
C ILE A 24 -3.69 12.04 -20.54
N GLN A 25 -3.62 13.25 -20.01
CA GLN A 25 -4.59 13.75 -19.02
C GLN A 25 -6.01 13.81 -19.60
N LYS A 26 -6.16 14.27 -20.85
CA LYS A 26 -7.47 14.26 -21.55
C LYS A 26 -8.03 12.84 -21.69
N GLN A 27 -7.18 11.89 -22.09
CA GLN A 27 -7.60 10.49 -22.22
C GLN A 27 -8.01 9.88 -20.88
N LEU A 28 -7.23 10.12 -19.81
CA LEU A 28 -7.57 9.66 -18.47
C LEU A 28 -8.89 10.27 -17.96
N ALA A 29 -9.12 11.54 -18.25
CA ALA A 29 -10.39 12.22 -17.93
C ALA A 29 -11.56 11.62 -18.71
N ALA A 30 -11.41 11.39 -20.01
CA ALA A 30 -12.42 10.75 -20.87
C ALA A 30 -12.77 9.33 -20.39
N GLN A 31 -11.81 8.59 -19.83
CA GLN A 31 -12.02 7.28 -19.21
C GLN A 31 -12.62 7.34 -17.81
N GLY A 32 -12.95 8.53 -17.31
CA GLY A 32 -13.51 8.73 -15.95
C GLY A 32 -12.51 8.48 -14.81
N CYS A 33 -11.20 8.48 -15.08
CA CYS A 33 -10.18 8.29 -14.05
C CYS A 33 -10.24 9.40 -13.01
N CYS A 34 -10.24 9.03 -11.73
CA CYS A 34 -10.25 10.00 -10.62
C CYS A 34 -8.94 10.80 -10.52
N GLY A 35 -8.99 11.96 -9.86
CA GLY A 35 -7.83 12.85 -9.73
C GLY A 35 -6.62 12.19 -9.07
N SER A 36 -6.80 11.27 -8.12
CA SER A 36 -5.70 10.51 -7.52
C SER A 36 -5.01 9.61 -8.56
N THR A 37 -5.80 8.95 -9.42
CA THR A 37 -5.26 8.12 -10.51
C THR A 37 -4.51 9.00 -11.51
N GLN A 38 -5.07 10.13 -11.92
CA GLN A 38 -4.39 11.07 -12.82
C GLN A 38 -3.05 11.56 -12.22
N ASN A 39 -3.01 11.87 -10.93
CA ASN A 39 -1.79 12.29 -10.24
C ASN A 39 -0.75 11.15 -10.14
N LEU A 40 -1.19 9.90 -10.03
CA LEU A 40 -0.28 8.75 -10.09
C LEU A 40 0.40 8.65 -11.46
N TYR A 41 -0.36 8.79 -12.55
CA TYR A 41 0.19 8.83 -13.91
C TYR A 41 1.10 10.04 -14.14
N LEU A 42 0.77 11.21 -13.57
CA LEU A 42 1.66 12.37 -13.62
C LEU A 42 3.00 12.09 -12.92
N THR A 43 2.96 11.43 -11.77
CA THR A 43 4.18 11.05 -11.05
C THR A 43 5.03 10.10 -11.89
N ALA A 44 4.43 9.09 -12.50
CA ALA A 44 5.12 8.17 -13.41
C ALA A 44 5.73 8.92 -14.61
N PHE A 45 4.96 9.81 -15.25
CA PHE A 45 5.42 10.62 -16.38
C PHE A 45 6.64 11.50 -16.02
N LYS A 46 6.61 12.14 -14.85
CA LYS A 46 7.74 12.94 -14.34
C LYS A 46 8.95 12.07 -14.00
N THR A 47 8.74 10.88 -13.47
CA THR A 47 9.83 9.96 -13.15
C THR A 47 10.52 9.48 -14.43
N VAL A 48 9.76 9.09 -15.45
CA VAL A 48 10.32 8.73 -16.75
C VAL A 48 11.10 9.90 -17.38
N ALA A 49 10.54 11.12 -17.33
CA ALA A 49 11.25 12.30 -17.82
C ALA A 49 12.54 12.59 -17.06
N LYS A 50 12.57 12.30 -15.75
CA LYS A 50 13.78 12.44 -14.93
C LYS A 50 14.84 11.43 -15.35
N GLU A 51 14.48 10.17 -15.51
CA GLU A 51 15.41 9.13 -15.96
C GLU A 51 15.94 9.41 -17.35
N ALA A 52 15.08 9.80 -18.31
CA ALA A 52 15.52 10.16 -19.65
C ALA A 52 16.49 11.37 -19.65
N TRP A 53 16.28 12.34 -18.76
CA TRP A 53 17.22 13.45 -18.58
C TRP A 53 18.54 13.00 -17.92
N THR A 54 18.49 12.15 -16.91
CA THR A 54 19.68 11.60 -16.22
C THR A 54 20.55 10.74 -17.17
N LEU A 55 19.93 10.12 -18.17
CA LEU A 55 20.59 9.33 -19.20
C LEU A 55 20.96 10.17 -20.45
N ASP A 56 20.94 11.48 -20.36
CA ASP A 56 21.23 12.44 -21.46
C ASP A 56 20.35 12.25 -22.71
N GLN A 57 19.20 11.57 -22.58
CA GLN A 57 18.26 11.35 -23.66
C GLN A 57 17.22 12.48 -23.79
N LEU A 58 17.02 13.29 -22.76
CA LEU A 58 16.04 14.38 -22.75
C LEU A 58 16.74 15.72 -22.46
N PRO A 59 16.54 16.76 -23.30
CA PRO A 59 17.08 18.08 -23.03
C PRO A 59 16.58 18.66 -21.70
N GLN A 60 17.45 19.33 -20.93
CA GLN A 60 17.14 19.96 -19.65
C GLN A 60 15.92 20.90 -19.73
N SER A 61 15.79 21.65 -20.79
CA SER A 61 14.67 22.58 -21.00
C SER A 61 13.31 21.85 -21.05
N SER A 62 13.26 20.68 -21.68
CA SER A 62 12.06 19.81 -21.73
C SER A 62 11.78 19.19 -20.36
N TYR A 63 12.81 18.69 -19.69
CA TYR A 63 12.70 18.14 -18.34
C TYR A 63 12.11 19.17 -17.36
N LEU A 64 12.65 20.39 -17.30
CA LEU A 64 12.14 21.44 -16.41
C LEU A 64 10.68 21.79 -16.68
N LYS A 65 10.27 21.88 -17.94
CA LYS A 65 8.88 22.12 -18.34
C LYS A 65 7.94 20.99 -17.89
N ILE A 66 8.41 19.74 -17.89
CA ILE A 66 7.66 18.58 -17.42
C ILE A 66 7.58 18.58 -15.88
N GLN A 67 8.68 18.86 -15.19
CA GLN A 67 8.70 18.94 -13.73
C GLN A 67 7.79 20.04 -13.18
N ALA A 68 7.61 21.14 -13.90
CA ALA A 68 6.71 22.23 -13.54
C ALA A 68 5.20 21.89 -13.66
N LEU A 69 4.84 20.75 -14.21
CA LEU A 69 3.44 20.30 -14.26
C LEU A 69 2.88 20.16 -12.85
N LYS A 70 1.65 20.63 -12.65
CA LYS A 70 0.94 20.50 -11.37
C LYS A 70 -0.08 19.37 -11.47
N GLY A 71 -0.26 18.66 -10.37
CA GLY A 71 -1.32 17.65 -10.24
C GLY A 71 -2.71 18.27 -10.28
N VAL A 72 -3.69 17.43 -10.57
CA VAL A 72 -5.11 17.78 -10.51
C VAL A 72 -5.50 17.96 -9.04
N LYS A 73 -6.10 19.09 -8.71
CA LYS A 73 -6.77 19.27 -7.43
C LYS A 73 -8.07 18.45 -7.43
N TYR A 74 -8.26 17.64 -6.43
CA TYR A 74 -9.49 16.88 -6.25
C TYR A 74 -9.82 16.77 -4.77
N GLU A 75 -11.08 16.85 -4.47
CA GLU A 75 -11.64 16.56 -3.15
C GLU A 75 -12.61 15.41 -3.31
N ARG A 76 -12.34 14.32 -2.64
CA ARG A 76 -13.26 13.18 -2.53
C ARG A 76 -13.26 12.68 -1.11
N LEU A 77 -14.44 12.46 -0.59
CA LEU A 77 -14.60 11.77 0.68
C LEU A 77 -14.02 10.35 0.55
N PRO A 78 -13.34 9.83 1.58
CA PRO A 78 -12.91 8.45 1.61
C PRO A 78 -14.08 7.52 1.32
N LYS A 79 -13.89 6.53 0.45
CA LYS A 79 -14.93 5.52 0.15
C LYS A 79 -15.25 4.61 1.33
N GLY A 80 -14.31 4.50 2.28
CA GLY A 80 -14.48 3.73 3.51
C GLY A 80 -14.78 4.65 4.70
N ARG A 81 -15.34 4.06 5.74
CA ARG A 81 -15.51 4.69 7.05
C ARG A 81 -14.80 3.87 8.13
N SER A 82 -14.52 4.49 9.25
CA SER A 82 -14.06 3.77 10.43
C SER A 82 -15.17 2.88 11.02
N LEU A 83 -14.77 1.74 11.57
CA LEU A 83 -15.68 0.90 12.34
C LEU A 83 -15.91 1.53 13.72
N THR A 84 -17.12 1.46 14.21
CA THR A 84 -17.42 1.73 15.60
C THR A 84 -16.91 0.59 16.49
N ALA A 85 -16.72 0.83 17.79
CA ALA A 85 -16.31 -0.20 18.72
C ALA A 85 -17.29 -1.41 18.75
N LYS A 86 -18.60 -1.14 18.60
CA LYS A 86 -19.63 -2.19 18.52
C LYS A 86 -19.50 -3.03 17.27
N GLU A 87 -19.22 -2.43 16.12
CA GLU A 87 -19.00 -3.17 14.86
C GLU A 87 -17.71 -3.97 14.90
N ALA A 88 -16.64 -3.42 15.45
CA ALA A 88 -15.37 -4.16 15.64
C ALA A 88 -15.55 -5.39 16.56
N ALA A 89 -16.29 -5.22 17.66
CA ALA A 89 -16.64 -6.34 18.55
C ALA A 89 -17.54 -7.37 17.84
N GLY A 90 -18.50 -6.92 17.05
CA GLY A 90 -19.37 -7.77 16.24
C GLY A 90 -18.60 -8.59 15.21
N LEU A 91 -17.59 -7.98 14.58
CA LEU A 91 -16.71 -8.65 13.62
C LEU A 91 -15.93 -9.79 14.29
N LEU A 92 -15.31 -9.53 15.45
CA LEU A 92 -14.59 -10.56 16.21
C LEU A 92 -15.54 -11.70 16.64
N LYS A 93 -16.75 -11.36 17.11
CA LYS A 93 -17.76 -12.36 17.49
C LYS A 93 -18.22 -13.21 16.30
N ALA A 94 -18.33 -12.63 15.11
CA ALA A 94 -18.73 -13.38 13.91
C ALA A 94 -17.70 -14.43 13.47
N CYS A 95 -16.43 -14.27 13.87
CA CYS A 95 -15.38 -15.26 13.63
C CYS A 95 -15.33 -16.34 14.71
N ASP A 96 -16.04 -16.19 15.83
CA ASP A 96 -16.02 -17.12 16.96
C ASP A 96 -17.02 -18.27 16.72
N ASP A 97 -16.63 -19.20 15.86
CA ASP A 97 -17.41 -20.38 15.47
C ASP A 97 -16.94 -21.67 16.19
N GLY A 98 -16.04 -21.55 17.16
CA GLY A 98 -15.45 -22.67 17.90
C GLY A 98 -14.40 -23.48 17.13
N THR A 99 -14.14 -23.16 15.87
CA THR A 99 -13.13 -23.85 15.05
C THR A 99 -11.73 -23.27 15.22
N ASN A 100 -10.71 -24.06 14.85
CA ASN A 100 -9.32 -23.57 14.80
C ASN A 100 -9.15 -22.43 13.78
N GLN A 101 -9.92 -22.47 12.71
CA GLN A 101 -9.95 -21.41 11.71
C GLN A 101 -10.54 -20.12 12.28
N GLY A 102 -11.64 -20.23 13.03
CA GLY A 102 -12.24 -19.10 13.74
C GLY A 102 -11.26 -18.43 14.71
N LYS A 103 -10.52 -19.22 15.51
CA LYS A 103 -9.47 -18.69 16.40
C LYS A 103 -8.37 -17.94 15.64
N ARG A 104 -7.92 -18.45 14.49
CA ARG A 104 -6.98 -17.77 13.62
C ARG A 104 -7.53 -16.44 13.13
N ASP A 105 -8.77 -16.44 12.65
CA ASP A 105 -9.38 -15.27 12.05
C ASP A 105 -9.64 -14.18 13.10
N ILE A 106 -10.05 -14.55 14.31
CA ILE A 106 -10.14 -13.64 15.46
C ILE A 106 -8.77 -13.02 15.76
N ALA A 107 -7.71 -13.83 15.81
CA ALA A 107 -6.35 -13.32 16.06
C ALA A 107 -5.87 -12.34 14.96
N LEU A 108 -6.13 -12.64 13.69
CA LEU A 108 -5.82 -11.77 12.56
C LEU A 108 -6.53 -10.41 12.69
N PHE A 109 -7.85 -10.41 12.91
CA PHE A 109 -8.62 -9.19 13.09
C PHE A 109 -8.20 -8.43 14.35
N ALA A 110 -7.90 -9.12 15.45
CA ALA A 110 -7.41 -8.50 16.67
C ALA A 110 -6.08 -7.76 16.45
N LEU A 111 -5.14 -8.36 15.71
CA LEU A 111 -3.88 -7.72 15.34
C LEU A 111 -4.08 -6.52 14.42
N MET A 112 -4.96 -6.62 13.43
CA MET A 112 -5.25 -5.51 12.52
C MET A 112 -5.95 -4.35 13.25
N LEU A 113 -6.95 -4.62 14.08
CA LEU A 113 -7.73 -3.61 14.78
C LEU A 113 -6.99 -3.03 15.99
N GLY A 114 -6.32 -3.87 16.76
CA GLY A 114 -5.70 -3.47 18.04
C GLY A 114 -4.24 -3.04 17.93
N CYS A 115 -3.51 -3.59 16.97
CA CYS A 115 -2.09 -3.28 16.75
C CYS A 115 -1.86 -2.42 15.49
N GLY A 116 -2.89 -2.20 14.67
CA GLY A 116 -2.78 -1.42 13.44
C GLY A 116 -1.89 -2.08 12.38
N LEU A 117 -1.79 -3.40 12.39
CA LEU A 117 -1.05 -4.14 11.38
C LEU A 117 -1.79 -4.13 10.04
N ARG A 118 -1.04 -3.98 8.96
CA ARG A 118 -1.60 -4.15 7.61
C ARG A 118 -1.84 -5.64 7.34
N ARG A 119 -2.83 -5.96 6.51
CA ARG A 119 -3.11 -7.34 6.09
C ARG A 119 -1.83 -8.09 5.64
N ALA A 120 -1.02 -7.48 4.80
CA ALA A 120 0.23 -8.09 4.33
C ALA A 120 1.29 -8.26 5.43
N GLU A 121 1.27 -7.43 6.47
CA GLU A 121 2.13 -7.58 7.64
C GLU A 121 1.66 -8.76 8.49
N CYS A 122 0.36 -8.89 8.76
CA CYS A 122 -0.20 -10.02 9.51
C CYS A 122 0.12 -11.38 8.85
N VAL A 123 -0.04 -11.48 7.53
CA VAL A 123 0.20 -12.74 6.78
C VAL A 123 1.68 -13.15 6.79
N ARG A 124 2.59 -12.20 6.96
CA ARG A 124 4.04 -12.43 6.98
C ARG A 124 4.62 -12.60 8.37
N LEU A 125 3.78 -12.56 9.42
CA LEU A 125 4.25 -12.81 10.78
C LEU A 125 4.60 -14.27 10.94
N GLU A 126 5.80 -14.53 11.41
CA GLU A 126 6.33 -15.84 11.78
C GLU A 126 6.59 -15.87 13.29
N MET A 127 6.75 -17.06 13.87
CA MET A 127 7.03 -17.19 15.31
C MET A 127 8.31 -16.50 15.74
N LYS A 128 9.34 -16.45 14.89
CA LYS A 128 10.57 -15.70 15.13
C LYS A 128 10.35 -14.19 15.33
N ASN A 129 9.21 -13.66 14.84
CA ASN A 129 8.85 -12.25 15.02
C ASN A 129 8.18 -11.97 16.37
N TRP A 130 7.77 -13.02 17.10
CA TRP A 130 7.05 -12.92 18.36
C TRP A 130 7.98 -12.99 19.56
N ASP A 131 7.94 -11.99 20.41
CA ASP A 131 8.58 -11.98 21.72
C ASP A 131 7.52 -12.16 22.80
N CYS A 132 7.48 -13.37 23.39
CA CYS A 132 6.49 -13.72 24.40
C CYS A 132 6.71 -13.00 25.74
N ILE A 133 7.95 -12.55 26.05
CA ILE A 133 8.27 -11.86 27.30
C ILE A 133 7.75 -10.43 27.22
N SER A 134 8.13 -9.70 26.17
CA SER A 134 7.68 -8.32 25.98
C SER A 134 6.29 -8.20 25.36
N ARG A 135 5.69 -9.32 24.96
CA ARG A 135 4.39 -9.36 24.25
C ARG A 135 4.36 -8.43 23.05
N SER A 136 5.36 -8.58 22.21
CA SER A 136 5.54 -7.72 21.02
C SER A 136 5.92 -8.49 19.77
N PHE A 137 5.60 -7.91 18.64
CA PHE A 137 6.03 -8.37 17.32
C PHE A 137 7.11 -7.45 16.77
N CYS A 138 8.20 -8.03 16.26
CA CYS A 138 9.26 -7.31 15.58
C CYS A 138 9.37 -7.79 14.14
N PHE A 139 9.16 -6.89 13.18
CA PHE A 139 9.15 -7.23 11.76
C PHE A 139 9.54 -6.06 10.87
N ILE A 140 9.92 -6.37 9.63
CA ILE A 140 10.26 -5.36 8.63
C ILE A 140 8.98 -4.94 7.91
N GLY A 141 8.60 -3.67 8.06
CA GLY A 141 7.44 -3.05 7.43
C GLY A 141 7.73 -2.44 6.07
N LYS A 142 6.81 -1.60 5.59
CA LYS A 142 6.95 -0.89 4.31
C LYS A 142 8.21 -0.01 4.29
N GLY A 143 8.99 -0.11 3.20
CA GLY A 143 10.22 0.66 3.01
C GLY A 143 11.42 0.09 3.77
N ASN A 144 11.41 -1.21 4.04
CA ASN A 144 12.50 -1.93 4.74
C ASN A 144 12.82 -1.35 6.14
N LYS A 145 11.78 -0.83 6.81
CA LYS A 145 11.91 -0.27 8.16
C LYS A 145 11.48 -1.30 9.18
N GLU A 146 12.39 -1.65 10.08
CA GLU A 146 12.08 -2.46 11.25
C GLU A 146 11.18 -1.68 12.19
N ARG A 147 10.14 -2.34 12.70
CA ARG A 147 9.29 -1.78 13.74
C ARG A 147 8.86 -2.84 14.74
N ARG A 148 8.76 -2.41 15.98
CA ARG A 148 8.21 -3.23 17.07
C ARG A 148 6.81 -2.74 17.41
N VAL A 149 5.89 -3.69 17.56
CA VAL A 149 4.50 -3.42 17.93
C VAL A 149 4.14 -4.24 19.14
N PHE A 150 3.76 -3.57 20.21
CA PHE A 150 3.35 -4.22 21.47
C PHE A 150 1.89 -4.64 21.41
N LEU A 151 1.63 -5.83 21.93
CA LEU A 151 0.28 -6.37 22.03
C LEU A 151 -0.49 -5.70 23.17
N PRO A 152 -1.63 -5.04 22.92
CA PRO A 152 -2.47 -4.52 23.99
C PRO A 152 -2.95 -5.65 24.92
N LYS A 153 -2.93 -5.42 26.23
CA LYS A 153 -3.28 -6.42 27.26
C LYS A 153 -4.63 -7.12 26.99
N LYS A 154 -5.60 -6.39 26.43
CA LYS A 154 -6.94 -6.92 26.09
C LYS A 154 -6.90 -8.00 25.02
N LEU A 155 -5.86 -8.07 24.22
CA LEU A 155 -5.71 -9.03 23.12
C LEU A 155 -4.87 -10.25 23.52
N ASN A 156 -4.26 -10.27 24.69
CA ASN A 156 -3.38 -11.36 25.13
C ASN A 156 -4.08 -12.70 25.02
N ARG A 157 -5.30 -12.82 25.58
CA ARG A 157 -6.05 -14.08 25.55
C ARG A 157 -6.31 -14.57 24.14
N ILE A 158 -6.69 -13.70 23.24
CA ILE A 158 -6.99 -14.06 21.84
C ILE A 158 -5.74 -14.62 21.15
N ILE A 159 -4.60 -13.98 21.35
CA ILE A 159 -3.34 -14.43 20.75
C ILE A 159 -2.86 -15.74 21.38
N ASP A 160 -2.97 -15.88 22.71
CA ASP A 160 -2.59 -17.10 23.40
C ASP A 160 -3.46 -18.29 22.96
N GLU A 161 -4.77 -18.12 22.83
CA GLU A 161 -5.70 -19.15 22.32
C GLU A 161 -5.36 -19.59 20.89
N TRP A 162 -4.95 -18.65 20.04
CA TRP A 162 -4.48 -18.98 18.70
C TRP A 162 -3.13 -19.69 18.71
N LEU A 163 -2.16 -19.24 19.50
CA LEU A 163 -0.84 -19.86 19.60
C LEU A 163 -0.91 -21.29 20.13
N MET A 164 -1.83 -21.59 21.07
CA MET A 164 -2.08 -22.95 21.56
C MET A 164 -2.55 -23.90 20.45
N VAL A 165 -3.34 -23.41 19.52
CA VAL A 165 -3.91 -24.22 18.43
C VAL A 165 -2.92 -24.36 17.26
N ARG A 166 -2.22 -23.26 16.94
CA ARG A 166 -1.26 -23.23 15.85
C ARG A 166 -0.02 -24.07 16.14
N GLY A 167 0.40 -24.13 17.40
CA GLY A 167 1.70 -24.63 17.80
C GLY A 167 2.80 -23.55 17.70
N LEU A 168 3.99 -23.90 18.20
CA LEU A 168 5.14 -22.99 18.26
C LEU A 168 6.15 -23.22 17.12
N GLU A 169 5.84 -24.11 16.19
CA GLU A 169 6.72 -24.39 15.05
C GLU A 169 6.73 -23.22 14.07
N ASP A 170 7.91 -22.94 13.51
CA ASP A 170 8.06 -21.99 12.40
C ASP A 170 7.41 -22.57 11.14
N GLY A 171 6.47 -21.83 10.55
CA GLY A 171 5.76 -22.23 9.35
C GLY A 171 5.13 -21.05 8.67
#